data_90501bbf4ab44017bf5f90f42b344f0e
#
_entry.id   90501bbf4ab44017bf5f90f42b344f0e
#
_cell.length_a   1.000
_cell.length_b   1.000
_cell.length_c   1.000
_cell.angle_alpha   90.00
_cell.angle_beta   90.00
_cell.angle_gamma   90.00
#
_symmetry.space_group_name_H-M   'P 1'
#
loop_
_entity.id
_entity.type
_entity.pdbx_description
1 polymer ?
#
loop_
_entity_poly.entity_id
_entity_poly.type
_entity_poly.pdbx_seq_one_letter_code
_entity_poly.pdbx_strand_id
1 'polypeptide(L)'
;MKSLTRRRVLSNAGSIALGVTALGSACGSAFAQVATDKGQGLLAKLQAAKKVRIGFPNQPPFSGLNPDGTVTGAAPTITKAIMERLGIPGIEGILATYGELIPGMLADRWDFVSAALTITKARCSQVRFGDPIIFDGDNIVALKDHPGPMPKRLSELAKGGFVVGAPAGGADVKALLAAGVPLDKIRQFNNDPSEIDALLAKRIDFGVMSPSGVRQIIKQRTIDLEITYPVEDDPPRGSACAFRLQDPDLYEAYVGEMRKMRASGELIAILKSFGYETTIEQLSTPVAQLCARES
;
A
#
# COMPACT_ATOMS: atom_id res chain seq x y z
N MET A 1 21.29 44.51 44.52
CA MET A 1 22.50 45.01 45.27
C MET A 1 23.73 44.29 44.73
N LYS A 2 24.73 45.09 44.32
CA LYS A 2 26.16 44.80 44.02
C LYS A 2 26.44 43.95 42.77
N SER A 3 26.83 44.46 41.66
CA SER A 3 27.91 45.38 41.20
C SER A 3 29.21 44.65 40.85
N LEU A 4 29.54 44.71 39.53
CA LEU A 4 30.84 45.08 38.93
C LEU A 4 32.07 44.18 39.27
N THR A 5 32.85 43.73 38.29
CA THR A 5 33.98 44.54 37.80
C THR A 5 34.61 43.95 36.53
N ARG A 6 34.88 44.85 35.59
CA ARG A 6 35.81 44.73 34.45
C ARG A 6 37.26 44.64 34.93
N ARG A 7 38.12 43.86 34.25
CA ARG A 7 39.54 44.23 34.09
C ARG A 7 40.09 43.82 32.72
N ARG A 8 40.49 44.86 31.98
CA ARG A 8 41.44 44.87 30.85
C ARG A 8 42.84 44.75 31.41
N VAL A 9 43.76 44.07 30.69
CA VAL A 9 45.22 44.43 30.55
C VAL A 9 45.73 43.83 29.24
N LEU A 10 46.13 44.60 28.39
CA LEU A 10 47.11 45.01 27.41
C LEU A 10 48.31 44.05 27.13
N SER A 11 48.47 43.80 25.82
CA SER A 11 49.62 43.85 24.96
C SER A 11 50.97 43.22 25.41
N ASN A 12 51.47 42.34 24.56
CA ASN A 12 52.85 42.53 24.10
C ASN A 12 53.06 41.87 22.71
N ALA A 13 53.67 42.66 21.84
CA ALA A 13 54.12 42.29 20.50
C ALA A 13 55.45 41.57 20.62
N GLY A 14 55.67 40.57 19.76
CA GLY A 14 56.93 39.89 19.62
C GLY A 14 56.97 39.20 18.25
N SER A 15 57.52 39.88 17.24
CA SER A 15 57.84 39.33 15.92
C SER A 15 59.05 38.46 15.99
N ILE A 16 58.99 37.21 15.50
CA ILE A 16 60.17 36.49 14.99
C ILE A 16 59.71 35.75 13.72
N ALA A 17 60.51 35.94 12.69
CA ALA A 17 60.34 35.46 11.33
C ALA A 17 60.97 34.09 11.10
N LEU A 18 60.56 33.46 9.99
CA LEU A 18 61.23 32.43 9.17
C LEU A 18 61.20 30.97 9.66
N GLY A 19 60.50 30.19 8.86
CA GLY A 19 60.61 28.73 8.80
C GLY A 19 59.66 28.18 7.72
N VAL A 20 60.01 28.32 6.45
CA VAL A 20 59.35 27.65 5.30
C VAL A 20 59.75 26.20 5.35
N THR A 21 58.77 25.30 5.61
CA THR A 21 58.83 23.90 5.17
C THR A 21 57.53 23.50 4.58
N ALA A 22 57.57 23.28 3.28
CA ALA A 22 56.48 22.70 2.47
C ALA A 22 56.24 21.26 2.91
N LEU A 23 55.01 20.99 3.39
CA LEU A 23 54.44 19.65 3.43
C LEU A 23 53.13 19.74 2.69
N GLY A 24 53.21 19.14 1.48
CA GLY A 24 52.14 19.18 0.50
C GLY A 24 50.91 18.35 0.90
N SER A 25 49.80 18.84 0.48
CA SER A 25 48.62 18.20 -0.12
C SER A 25 48.29 16.78 0.29
N ALA A 26 47.39 16.61 1.25
CA ALA A 26 46.56 15.42 1.39
C ALA A 26 45.21 15.74 2.09
N CYS A 27 44.49 16.79 1.65
CA CYS A 27 43.13 17.07 2.08
C CYS A 27 42.30 17.59 0.90
N GLY A 28 42.16 16.76 -0.14
CA GLY A 28 41.49 17.14 -1.36
C GLY A 28 40.57 16.08 -1.95
N SER A 29 40.08 15.10 -1.16
CA SER A 29 39.26 14.02 -1.72
C SER A 29 37.95 13.70 -0.95
N ALA A 30 37.64 14.41 0.13
CA ALA A 30 36.46 14.13 0.94
C ALA A 30 35.24 15.00 0.60
N PHE A 31 35.35 16.03 -0.25
CA PHE A 31 34.26 16.93 -0.61
C PHE A 31 33.61 16.66 -1.96
N ALA A 32 34.09 15.69 -2.74
CA ALA A 32 33.57 15.42 -4.08
C ALA A 32 32.40 14.41 -4.09
N GLN A 33 32.05 13.81 -2.98
CA GLN A 33 31.03 12.73 -2.91
C GLN A 33 29.64 13.18 -2.42
N VAL A 34 29.46 14.45 -2.03
CA VAL A 34 28.16 14.98 -1.57
C VAL A 34 27.39 15.72 -2.68
N ALA A 35 28.03 15.97 -3.83
CA ALA A 35 27.44 16.82 -4.89
C ALA A 35 26.68 16.06 -6.01
N THR A 36 26.62 14.71 -5.97
CA THR A 36 26.00 13.92 -7.05
C THR A 36 24.58 13.46 -6.77
N ASP A 37 23.99 13.76 -5.61
CA ASP A 37 22.67 13.21 -5.23
C ASP A 37 21.47 14.13 -5.54
N LYS A 38 21.69 15.32 -6.08
CA LYS A 38 20.59 16.27 -6.39
C LYS A 38 19.96 16.14 -7.79
N GLY A 39 20.33 15.12 -8.57
CA GLY A 39 19.86 14.96 -9.96
C GLY A 39 19.36 13.56 -10.35
N GLN A 40 19.51 12.54 -9.50
CA GLN A 40 19.08 11.20 -9.85
C GLN A 40 17.65 10.95 -9.38
N GLY A 41 16.79 10.48 -10.30
CA GLY A 41 15.43 10.06 -9.98
C GLY A 41 15.41 8.86 -9.03
N LEU A 42 14.24 8.56 -8.48
CA LEU A 42 14.09 7.46 -7.52
C LEU A 42 14.49 6.10 -8.12
N LEU A 43 14.14 5.84 -9.38
CA LEU A 43 14.50 4.59 -10.08
C LEU A 43 16.03 4.34 -10.03
N ALA A 44 16.82 5.33 -10.39
CA ALA A 44 18.29 5.20 -10.41
C ALA A 44 18.86 4.95 -9.00
N LYS A 45 18.31 5.57 -7.96
CA LYS A 45 18.69 5.33 -6.55
C LYS A 45 18.38 3.90 -6.12
N LEU A 46 17.20 3.38 -6.46
CA LEU A 46 16.79 2.01 -6.15
C LEU A 46 17.64 0.97 -6.92
N GLN A 47 17.99 1.27 -8.19
CA GLN A 47 18.89 0.42 -8.98
C GLN A 47 20.30 0.36 -8.39
N ALA A 48 20.83 1.49 -7.91
CA ALA A 48 22.11 1.53 -7.21
C ALA A 48 22.07 0.76 -5.88
N ALA A 49 20.99 0.91 -5.11
CA ALA A 49 20.75 0.22 -3.84
C ALA A 49 20.42 -1.27 -4.01
N LYS A 50 20.03 -1.72 -5.23
CA LYS A 50 19.55 -3.09 -5.52
C LYS A 50 18.37 -3.52 -4.66
N LYS A 51 17.62 -2.59 -4.12
CA LYS A 51 16.57 -2.83 -3.14
C LYS A 51 15.48 -1.76 -3.22
N VAL A 52 14.22 -2.19 -3.03
CA VAL A 52 13.04 -1.33 -2.92
C VAL A 52 12.25 -1.66 -1.66
N ARG A 53 11.69 -0.65 -1.02
CA ARG A 53 10.78 -0.79 0.13
C ARG A 53 9.34 -0.69 -0.38
N ILE A 54 8.51 -1.66 -0.06
CA ILE A 54 7.09 -1.67 -0.42
C ILE A 54 6.20 -1.69 0.81
N GLY A 55 5.17 -0.82 0.82
CA GLY A 55 4.12 -0.83 1.85
C GLY A 55 2.94 -1.69 1.43
N PHE A 56 2.44 -2.55 2.33
CA PHE A 56 1.29 -3.40 2.06
C PHE A 56 0.60 -3.88 3.36
N PRO A 57 -0.71 -4.21 3.33
CA PRO A 57 -1.40 -4.84 4.45
C PRO A 57 -1.20 -6.37 4.43
N ASN A 58 -1.32 -7.00 5.58
CA ASN A 58 -1.38 -8.47 5.64
C ASN A 58 -2.79 -8.95 5.29
N GLN A 59 -3.09 -8.96 4.01
CA GLN A 59 -4.41 -9.26 3.43
C GLN A 59 -4.29 -10.29 2.29
N PRO A 60 -4.01 -11.57 2.60
CA PRO A 60 -3.98 -12.60 1.58
C PRO A 60 -5.35 -12.78 0.89
N PRO A 61 -5.39 -13.07 -0.43
CA PRO A 61 -4.27 -13.31 -1.34
C PRO A 61 -3.70 -12.07 -2.02
N PHE A 62 -4.13 -10.85 -1.69
CA PHE A 62 -3.64 -9.61 -2.30
C PHE A 62 -2.16 -9.35 -1.98
N SER A 63 -1.83 -9.38 -0.71
CA SER A 63 -0.49 -9.17 -0.15
C SER A 63 -0.40 -9.77 1.25
N GLY A 64 0.80 -10.13 1.68
CA GLY A 64 1.01 -10.69 3.01
C GLY A 64 2.43 -11.13 3.25
N LEU A 65 2.64 -11.80 4.37
CA LEU A 65 3.90 -12.47 4.71
C LEU A 65 3.70 -13.97 4.81
N ASN A 66 4.66 -14.71 4.30
CA ASN A 66 4.80 -16.13 4.59
C ASN A 66 5.26 -16.33 6.04
N PRO A 67 5.15 -17.55 6.60
CA PRO A 67 5.63 -17.85 7.96
C PRO A 67 7.12 -17.57 8.19
N ASP A 68 7.94 -17.59 7.13
CA ASP A 68 9.37 -17.25 7.15
C ASP A 68 9.65 -15.76 7.07
N GLY A 69 8.61 -14.91 7.03
CA GLY A 69 8.70 -13.45 6.92
C GLY A 69 8.90 -12.93 5.50
N THR A 70 8.95 -13.79 4.49
CA THR A 70 9.05 -13.34 3.09
C THR A 70 7.72 -12.78 2.59
N VAL A 71 7.81 -11.77 1.71
CA VAL A 71 6.63 -11.11 1.14
C VAL A 71 5.94 -12.03 0.12
N THR A 72 4.62 -12.11 0.19
CA THR A 72 3.79 -12.93 -0.70
C THR A 72 2.51 -12.20 -1.11
N GLY A 73 1.73 -12.81 -2.02
CA GLY A 73 0.48 -12.28 -2.55
C GLY A 73 0.60 -11.78 -3.98
N ALA A 74 -0.54 -11.57 -4.64
CA ALA A 74 -0.59 -11.25 -6.06
C ALA A 74 0.18 -9.96 -6.40
N ALA A 75 -0.08 -8.86 -5.68
CA ALA A 75 0.56 -7.57 -5.95
C ALA A 75 2.08 -7.60 -5.70
N PRO A 76 2.61 -8.11 -4.56
CA PRO A 76 4.04 -8.23 -4.36
C PRO A 76 4.73 -9.19 -5.32
N THR A 77 4.07 -10.28 -5.77
CA THR A 77 4.64 -11.21 -6.75
C THR A 77 4.83 -10.53 -8.12
N ILE A 78 3.82 -9.78 -8.57
CA ILE A 78 3.92 -8.95 -9.78
C ILE A 78 5.04 -7.91 -9.61
N THR A 79 5.06 -7.23 -8.48
CA THR A 79 6.11 -6.25 -8.14
C THR A 79 7.50 -6.86 -8.20
N LYS A 80 7.71 -8.03 -7.63
CA LYS A 80 9.00 -8.73 -7.65
C LYS A 80 9.47 -8.98 -9.08
N ALA A 81 8.61 -9.55 -9.92
CA ALA A 81 8.93 -9.81 -11.33
C ALA A 81 9.30 -8.52 -12.10
N ILE A 82 8.60 -7.42 -11.83
CA ILE A 82 8.90 -6.11 -12.44
C ILE A 82 10.22 -5.54 -11.92
N MET A 83 10.44 -5.53 -10.60
CA MET A 83 11.66 -4.98 -9.99
C MET A 83 12.91 -5.74 -10.43
N GLU A 84 12.85 -7.06 -10.55
CA GLU A 84 13.96 -7.87 -11.08
C GLU A 84 14.34 -7.45 -12.51
N ARG A 85 13.35 -7.19 -13.39
CA ARG A 85 13.56 -6.69 -14.76
C ARG A 85 14.15 -5.29 -14.79
N LEU A 86 13.81 -4.47 -13.81
CA LEU A 86 14.37 -3.13 -13.65
C LEU A 86 15.76 -3.13 -12.97
N GLY A 87 16.32 -4.32 -12.66
CA GLY A 87 17.63 -4.45 -12.02
C GLY A 87 17.61 -4.19 -10.50
N ILE A 88 16.47 -4.33 -9.84
CA ILE A 88 16.25 -4.13 -8.40
C ILE A 88 15.74 -5.44 -7.77
N PRO A 89 16.59 -6.45 -7.53
CA PRO A 89 16.14 -7.77 -7.08
C PRO A 89 15.70 -7.83 -5.61
N GLY A 90 16.13 -6.89 -4.79
CA GLY A 90 15.82 -6.86 -3.36
C GLY A 90 14.47 -6.19 -3.07
N ILE A 91 13.60 -6.88 -2.33
CA ILE A 91 12.34 -6.32 -1.84
C ILE A 91 12.34 -6.35 -0.31
N GLU A 92 12.10 -5.19 0.29
CA GLU A 92 11.79 -5.05 1.71
C GLU A 92 10.32 -4.75 1.88
N GLY A 93 9.60 -5.66 2.53
CA GLY A 93 8.18 -5.49 2.81
C GLY A 93 7.93 -4.82 4.14
N ILE A 94 7.08 -3.81 4.16
CA ILE A 94 6.69 -3.06 5.37
C ILE A 94 5.18 -3.19 5.56
N LEU A 95 4.78 -3.83 6.66
CA LEU A 95 3.36 -4.00 6.98
C LEU A 95 2.74 -2.68 7.45
N ALA A 96 1.56 -2.39 6.93
CA ALA A 96 0.74 -1.23 7.30
C ALA A 96 -0.74 -1.54 7.05
N THR A 97 -1.65 -0.84 7.72
CA THR A 97 -3.08 -0.90 7.38
C THR A 97 -3.37 -0.13 6.09
N TYR A 98 -4.49 -0.38 5.43
CA TYR A 98 -4.87 0.35 4.21
C TYR A 98 -4.91 1.87 4.42
N GLY A 99 -5.31 2.32 5.61
CA GLY A 99 -5.34 3.75 5.97
C GLY A 99 -3.95 4.39 6.07
N GLU A 100 -2.91 3.61 6.37
CA GLU A 100 -1.53 4.07 6.53
C GLU A 100 -0.71 4.05 5.24
N LEU A 101 -1.17 3.32 4.20
CA LEU A 101 -0.39 3.08 2.99
C LEU A 101 0.04 4.37 2.28
N ILE A 102 -0.91 5.27 1.99
CA ILE A 102 -0.60 6.54 1.32
C ILE A 102 0.16 7.49 2.25
N PRO A 103 -0.29 7.78 3.49
CA PRO A 103 0.47 8.62 4.41
C PRO A 103 1.90 8.16 4.65
N GLY A 104 2.12 6.86 4.83
CA GLY A 104 3.46 6.31 5.04
C GLY A 104 4.37 6.44 3.83
N MET A 105 3.84 6.25 2.61
CA MET A 105 4.56 6.49 1.37
C MET A 105 4.94 7.98 1.20
N LEU A 106 4.00 8.88 1.48
CA LEU A 106 4.26 10.32 1.40
C LEU A 106 5.27 10.80 2.47
N ALA A 107 5.40 10.06 3.57
CA ALA A 107 6.40 10.29 4.63
C ALA A 107 7.69 9.48 4.43
N ASP A 108 7.97 8.96 3.23
CA ASP A 108 9.18 8.19 2.86
C ASP A 108 9.42 6.93 3.71
N ARG A 109 8.39 6.37 4.35
CA ARG A 109 8.52 5.12 5.11
C ARG A 109 8.70 3.90 4.18
N TRP A 110 8.18 3.97 2.96
CA TRP A 110 8.39 3.03 1.84
C TRP A 110 8.36 3.78 0.52
N ASP A 111 8.85 3.14 -0.53
CA ASP A 111 9.07 3.79 -1.82
C ASP A 111 7.79 3.84 -2.66
N PHE A 112 6.97 2.79 -2.62
CA PHE A 112 5.63 2.77 -3.21
C PHE A 112 4.73 1.72 -2.55
N VAL A 113 3.43 1.73 -2.87
CA VAL A 113 2.44 0.80 -2.33
C VAL A 113 2.24 -0.38 -3.27
N SER A 114 2.48 -1.60 -2.78
CA SER A 114 2.27 -2.86 -3.51
C SER A 114 1.22 -3.72 -2.80
N ALA A 115 -0.06 -3.31 -2.88
CA ALA A 115 -1.13 -3.84 -2.04
C ALA A 115 -2.44 -4.14 -2.78
N ALA A 116 -2.49 -4.04 -4.10
CA ALA A 116 -3.76 -3.99 -4.84
C ALA A 116 -4.72 -2.96 -4.19
N LEU A 117 -4.22 -1.73 -4.01
CA LEU A 117 -4.96 -0.66 -3.38
C LEU A 117 -6.11 -0.20 -4.29
N THR A 118 -7.35 -0.22 -3.79
CA THR A 118 -8.53 0.21 -4.54
C THR A 118 -8.37 1.64 -5.07
N ILE A 119 -8.57 1.81 -6.38
CA ILE A 119 -8.51 3.11 -7.06
C ILE A 119 -9.79 3.88 -6.72
N THR A 120 -9.66 5.01 -6.04
CA THR A 120 -10.77 5.92 -5.71
C THR A 120 -10.41 7.34 -6.06
N LYS A 121 -11.41 8.18 -6.37
CA LYS A 121 -11.23 9.61 -6.67
C LYS A 121 -10.39 10.32 -5.59
N ALA A 122 -10.69 10.06 -4.31
CA ALA A 122 -9.98 10.67 -3.18
C ALA A 122 -8.50 10.25 -3.10
N ARG A 123 -8.16 9.01 -3.46
CA ARG A 123 -6.78 8.52 -3.49
C ARG A 123 -6.04 9.05 -4.71
N CYS A 124 -6.70 9.12 -5.86
CA CYS A 124 -6.12 9.66 -7.11
C CYS A 124 -5.67 11.13 -6.99
N SER A 125 -6.26 11.91 -6.09
CA SER A 125 -5.81 13.28 -5.82
C SER A 125 -4.48 13.37 -5.06
N GLN A 126 -4.03 12.28 -4.46
CA GLN A 126 -2.84 12.24 -3.61
C GLN A 126 -1.69 11.47 -4.22
N VAL A 127 -1.99 10.47 -5.06
CA VAL A 127 -1.00 9.52 -5.60
C VAL A 127 -1.28 9.21 -7.06
N ARG A 128 -0.28 8.62 -7.75
CA ARG A 128 -0.42 8.07 -9.09
C ARG A 128 -0.61 6.57 -8.99
N PHE A 129 -1.69 6.05 -9.57
CA PHE A 129 -1.93 4.62 -9.66
C PHE A 129 -1.31 4.01 -10.92
N GLY A 130 -0.71 2.83 -10.79
CA GLY A 130 -0.36 1.99 -11.94
C GLY A 130 -1.62 1.45 -12.65
N ASP A 131 -1.41 0.74 -13.78
CA ASP A 131 -2.52 0.06 -14.44
C ASP A 131 -3.19 -0.94 -13.46
N PRO A 132 -4.50 -1.18 -13.55
CA PRO A 132 -5.20 -2.10 -12.65
C PRO A 132 -4.63 -3.52 -12.72
N ILE A 133 -4.58 -4.19 -11.58
CA ILE A 133 -4.16 -5.60 -11.49
C ILE A 133 -5.28 -6.52 -11.03
N ILE A 134 -6.29 -6.00 -10.34
CA ILE A 134 -7.43 -6.76 -9.82
C ILE A 134 -8.69 -5.91 -10.02
N PHE A 135 -9.80 -6.58 -10.36
CA PHE A 135 -11.15 -6.05 -10.29
C PHE A 135 -11.97 -6.95 -9.40
N ASP A 136 -12.42 -6.40 -8.28
CA ASP A 136 -13.23 -7.12 -7.30
C ASP A 136 -14.23 -6.16 -6.65
N GLY A 137 -15.38 -6.69 -6.24
CA GLY A 137 -16.33 -6.03 -5.36
C GLY A 137 -16.18 -6.58 -3.95
N ASP A 138 -17.14 -6.30 -3.08
CA ASP A 138 -17.16 -6.90 -1.76
C ASP A 138 -18.19 -8.02 -1.66
N ASN A 139 -18.03 -8.89 -0.69
CA ASN A 139 -19.04 -9.82 -0.19
C ASN A 139 -19.65 -9.25 1.07
N ILE A 140 -20.94 -9.53 1.32
CA ILE A 140 -21.50 -9.52 2.66
C ILE A 140 -21.43 -10.95 3.17
N VAL A 141 -20.80 -11.15 4.33
CA VAL A 141 -20.54 -12.46 4.92
C VAL A 141 -21.17 -12.55 6.31
N ALA A 142 -21.83 -13.66 6.60
CA ALA A 142 -22.44 -13.92 7.89
C ALA A 142 -22.27 -15.39 8.32
N LEU A 143 -22.52 -15.66 9.59
CA LEU A 143 -22.81 -17.03 10.06
C LEU A 143 -24.22 -17.43 9.62
N LYS A 144 -24.49 -18.73 9.48
CA LYS A 144 -25.83 -19.23 9.13
C LYS A 144 -26.95 -18.87 10.12
N ASP A 145 -26.59 -18.59 11.37
CA ASP A 145 -27.51 -18.19 12.42
C ASP A 145 -27.55 -16.65 12.62
N HIS A 146 -27.21 -15.89 11.56
CA HIS A 146 -27.24 -14.43 11.58
C HIS A 146 -28.68 -13.89 11.75
N PRO A 147 -28.85 -12.64 12.22
CA PRO A 147 -30.17 -12.04 12.43
C PRO A 147 -30.84 -11.65 11.10
N GLY A 148 -32.05 -12.16 10.85
CA GLY A 148 -32.88 -11.81 9.70
C GLY A 148 -32.43 -12.42 8.37
N PRO A 149 -32.98 -11.96 7.23
CA PRO A 149 -32.59 -12.42 5.91
C PRO A 149 -31.21 -11.88 5.52
N MET A 150 -30.46 -12.62 4.69
CA MET A 150 -29.15 -12.19 4.19
C MET A 150 -29.26 -10.90 3.36
N PRO A 151 -28.57 -9.81 3.72
CA PRO A 151 -28.62 -8.56 2.97
C PRO A 151 -28.04 -8.71 1.56
N LYS A 152 -28.65 -8.07 0.58
CA LYS A 152 -28.17 -8.01 -0.82
C LYS A 152 -27.46 -6.71 -1.14
N ARG A 153 -27.58 -5.71 -0.26
CA ARG A 153 -27.07 -4.35 -0.41
C ARG A 153 -26.40 -3.88 0.86
N LEU A 154 -25.37 -3.05 0.75
CA LEU A 154 -24.77 -2.39 1.90
C LEU A 154 -25.78 -1.48 2.62
N SER A 155 -26.68 -0.83 1.87
CA SER A 155 -27.75 0.01 2.43
C SER A 155 -28.77 -0.75 3.30
N GLU A 156 -28.88 -2.06 3.15
CA GLU A 156 -29.74 -2.90 4.00
C GLU A 156 -29.09 -3.14 5.37
N LEU A 157 -27.73 -3.18 5.43
CA LEU A 157 -27.00 -3.24 6.69
C LEU A 157 -27.27 -2.01 7.58
N ALA A 158 -27.36 -0.83 6.96
CA ALA A 158 -27.69 0.41 7.66
C ALA A 158 -29.11 0.37 8.27
N LYS A 159 -30.10 -0.11 7.51
CA LYS A 159 -31.51 -0.19 7.94
C LYS A 159 -31.69 -1.18 9.08
N GLY A 160 -30.93 -2.27 9.11
CA GLY A 160 -31.01 -3.30 10.14
C GLY A 160 -30.34 -2.91 11.47
N GLY A 161 -29.55 -1.84 11.50
CA GLY A 161 -28.82 -1.40 12.69
C GLY A 161 -27.72 -2.37 13.14
N PHE A 162 -27.23 -3.20 12.23
CA PHE A 162 -26.25 -4.26 12.47
C PHE A 162 -24.88 -3.70 12.79
N VAL A 163 -24.07 -4.48 13.52
CA VAL A 163 -22.64 -4.24 13.70
C VAL A 163 -21.90 -4.94 12.56
N VAL A 164 -21.16 -4.16 11.76
CA VAL A 164 -20.51 -4.62 10.53
C VAL A 164 -18.99 -4.56 10.64
N GLY A 165 -18.32 -5.63 10.24
CA GLY A 165 -16.86 -5.67 10.09
C GLY A 165 -16.44 -5.10 8.74
N ALA A 166 -15.23 -4.51 8.68
CA ALA A 166 -14.58 -4.10 7.44
C ALA A 166 -13.05 -3.92 7.64
N PRO A 167 -12.22 -4.00 6.56
CA PRO A 167 -10.80 -3.75 6.64
C PRO A 167 -10.45 -2.32 7.04
N ALA A 168 -9.52 -2.14 8.00
CA ALA A 168 -9.15 -0.84 8.55
C ALA A 168 -8.60 0.12 7.49
N GLY A 169 -9.29 1.26 7.30
CA GLY A 169 -8.97 2.27 6.30
C GLY A 169 -9.18 1.80 4.84
N GLY A 170 -9.86 0.67 4.64
CA GLY A 170 -10.27 0.15 3.34
C GLY A 170 -11.26 1.06 2.62
N ALA A 171 -11.50 0.79 1.33
CA ALA A 171 -12.57 1.44 0.57
C ALA A 171 -13.95 1.01 1.10
N ASP A 172 -14.02 -0.19 1.67
CA ASP A 172 -15.21 -0.83 2.23
C ASP A 172 -15.82 0.00 3.37
N VAL A 173 -14.99 0.56 4.26
CA VAL A 173 -15.45 1.48 5.32
C VAL A 173 -16.15 2.69 4.73
N LYS A 174 -15.62 3.26 3.64
CA LYS A 174 -16.23 4.40 2.96
C LYS A 174 -17.52 4.02 2.26
N ALA A 175 -17.57 2.84 1.62
CA ALA A 175 -18.76 2.32 0.97
C ALA A 175 -19.88 2.10 2.00
N LEU A 176 -19.58 1.52 3.17
CA LEU A 176 -20.51 1.35 4.28
C LEU A 176 -21.06 2.69 4.79
N LEU A 177 -20.19 3.69 4.99
CA LEU A 177 -20.59 5.03 5.40
C LEU A 177 -21.48 5.70 4.35
N ALA A 178 -21.14 5.58 3.06
CA ALA A 178 -21.92 6.12 1.96
C ALA A 178 -23.32 5.41 1.85
N ALA A 179 -23.36 4.11 2.18
CA ALA A 179 -24.59 3.34 2.25
C ALA A 179 -25.47 3.68 3.50
N GLY A 180 -24.96 4.52 4.41
CA GLY A 180 -25.67 5.00 5.60
C GLY A 180 -25.40 4.20 6.87
N VAL A 181 -24.45 3.28 6.88
CA VAL A 181 -24.05 2.57 8.12
C VAL A 181 -23.34 3.54 9.05
N PRO A 182 -23.83 3.76 10.30
CA PRO A 182 -23.20 4.66 11.24
C PRO A 182 -21.78 4.20 11.61
N LEU A 183 -20.85 5.14 11.80
CA LEU A 183 -19.44 4.82 12.11
C LEU A 183 -19.27 4.00 13.39
N ASP A 184 -20.10 4.22 14.39
CA ASP A 184 -20.11 3.47 15.65
C ASP A 184 -20.63 2.02 15.49
N LYS A 185 -21.22 1.69 14.35
CA LYS A 185 -21.61 0.34 13.95
C LYS A 185 -20.58 -0.38 13.10
N ILE A 186 -19.54 0.32 12.63
CA ILE A 186 -18.47 -0.28 11.83
C ILE A 186 -17.31 -0.67 12.76
N ARG A 187 -16.94 -1.95 12.74
CA ARG A 187 -15.74 -2.48 13.42
C ARG A 187 -14.65 -2.70 12.38
N GLN A 188 -13.51 -2.07 12.58
CA GLN A 188 -12.40 -2.15 11.64
C GLN A 188 -11.36 -3.18 12.08
N PHE A 189 -10.89 -4.01 11.13
CA PHE A 189 -9.96 -5.10 11.34
C PHE A 189 -8.72 -4.96 10.47
N ASN A 190 -7.57 -5.41 10.98
CA ASN A 190 -6.30 -5.31 10.26
C ASN A 190 -6.17 -6.34 9.12
N ASN A 191 -6.99 -7.40 9.12
CA ASN A 191 -7.02 -8.46 8.10
C ASN A 191 -8.33 -9.25 8.15
N ASP A 192 -8.65 -9.96 7.06
CA ASP A 192 -9.85 -10.79 6.95
C ASP A 192 -9.92 -11.91 8.01
N PRO A 193 -8.82 -12.62 8.36
CA PRO A 193 -8.89 -13.62 9.44
C PRO A 193 -9.40 -13.06 10.77
N SER A 194 -8.96 -11.86 11.18
CA SER A 194 -9.41 -11.26 12.44
C SER A 194 -10.86 -10.78 12.37
N GLU A 195 -11.34 -10.41 11.19
CA GLU A 195 -12.74 -10.08 10.96
C GLU A 195 -13.63 -11.32 11.04
N ILE A 196 -13.22 -12.43 10.42
CA ILE A 196 -13.90 -13.73 10.54
C ILE A 196 -13.90 -14.23 12.00
N ASP A 197 -12.80 -14.07 12.74
CA ASP A 197 -12.76 -14.45 14.15
C ASP A 197 -13.76 -13.61 14.99
N ALA A 198 -13.95 -12.35 14.64
CA ALA A 198 -14.97 -11.51 15.28
C ALA A 198 -16.40 -11.93 14.92
N LEU A 199 -16.63 -12.36 13.69
CA LEU A 199 -17.90 -12.93 13.24
C LEU A 199 -18.22 -14.23 13.98
N LEU A 200 -17.25 -15.16 14.06
CA LEU A 200 -17.37 -16.43 14.81
C LEU A 200 -17.64 -16.20 16.31
N ALA A 201 -17.05 -15.15 16.87
CA ALA A 201 -17.28 -14.74 18.25
C ALA A 201 -18.56 -13.90 18.46
N LYS A 202 -19.36 -13.71 17.40
CA LYS A 202 -20.59 -12.89 17.40
C LYS A 202 -20.39 -11.46 17.92
N ARG A 203 -19.19 -10.89 17.67
CA ARG A 203 -18.86 -9.49 17.97
C ARG A 203 -19.26 -8.52 16.86
N ILE A 204 -19.52 -9.07 15.68
CA ILE A 204 -20.13 -8.41 14.51
C ILE A 204 -21.21 -9.33 13.97
N ASP A 205 -22.23 -8.74 13.35
CA ASP A 205 -23.34 -9.46 12.74
C ASP A 205 -23.00 -9.88 11.30
N PHE A 206 -22.32 -8.99 10.56
CA PHE A 206 -21.91 -9.17 9.17
C PHE A 206 -20.47 -8.69 8.98
N GLY A 207 -19.75 -9.31 8.04
CA GLY A 207 -18.47 -8.84 7.54
C GLY A 207 -18.62 -8.34 6.10
N VAL A 208 -17.88 -7.29 5.74
CA VAL A 208 -17.77 -6.79 4.37
C VAL A 208 -16.31 -6.90 3.94
N MET A 209 -16.03 -7.87 3.09
CA MET A 209 -14.65 -8.23 2.71
C MET A 209 -14.59 -8.77 1.28
N SER A 210 -13.38 -8.88 0.73
CA SER A 210 -13.18 -9.32 -0.65
C SER A 210 -13.59 -10.79 -0.87
N PRO A 211 -14.15 -11.13 -2.04
CA PRO A 211 -14.47 -12.51 -2.41
C PRO A 211 -13.25 -13.44 -2.39
N SER A 212 -12.09 -12.96 -2.80
CA SER A 212 -10.84 -13.74 -2.81
C SER A 212 -10.34 -14.06 -1.40
N GLY A 213 -10.42 -13.09 -0.47
CA GLY A 213 -10.08 -13.30 0.94
C GLY A 213 -10.98 -14.33 1.60
N VAL A 214 -12.29 -14.21 1.41
CA VAL A 214 -13.28 -15.17 1.94
C VAL A 214 -13.02 -16.58 1.38
N ARG A 215 -12.84 -16.73 0.06
CA ARG A 215 -12.53 -18.03 -0.55
C ARG A 215 -11.27 -18.67 0.03
N GLN A 216 -10.23 -17.88 0.27
CA GLN A 216 -8.99 -18.38 0.88
C GLN A 216 -9.22 -18.88 2.30
N ILE A 217 -9.96 -18.13 3.11
CA ILE A 217 -10.25 -18.51 4.51
C ILE A 217 -11.08 -19.79 4.56
N ILE A 218 -12.12 -19.92 3.75
CA ILE A 218 -12.95 -21.13 3.69
C ILE A 218 -12.13 -22.35 3.27
N LYS A 219 -11.13 -22.20 2.38
CA LYS A 219 -10.22 -23.30 2.01
C LYS A 219 -9.31 -23.73 3.14
N GLN A 220 -8.93 -22.82 4.03
CA GLN A 220 -8.01 -23.08 5.14
C GLN A 220 -8.71 -23.52 6.43
N ARG A 221 -9.96 -23.10 6.60
CA ARG A 221 -10.76 -23.36 7.79
C ARG A 221 -12.11 -23.95 7.38
N THR A 222 -12.53 -25.01 8.05
CA THR A 222 -13.89 -25.54 7.87
C THR A 222 -14.87 -24.62 8.59
N ILE A 223 -15.33 -23.58 7.93
CA ILE A 223 -16.29 -22.60 8.45
C ILE A 223 -17.51 -22.58 7.54
N ASP A 224 -18.69 -22.61 8.13
CA ASP A 224 -19.95 -22.56 7.42
C ASP A 224 -20.49 -21.12 7.44
N LEU A 225 -20.25 -20.41 6.34
CA LEU A 225 -20.62 -19.03 6.14
C LEU A 225 -21.76 -18.91 5.12
N GLU A 226 -22.61 -17.91 5.31
CA GLU A 226 -23.54 -17.43 4.30
C GLU A 226 -22.95 -16.19 3.63
N ILE A 227 -23.06 -16.09 2.30
CA ILE A 227 -22.33 -15.09 1.51
C ILE A 227 -23.27 -14.50 0.47
N THR A 228 -23.38 -13.18 0.45
CA THR A 228 -23.96 -12.44 -0.67
C THR A 228 -22.87 -11.96 -1.60
N TYR A 229 -22.95 -12.35 -2.88
CA TYR A 229 -22.11 -11.85 -3.98
C TYR A 229 -22.83 -12.06 -5.33
N PRO A 230 -22.86 -11.08 -6.22
CA PRO A 230 -22.40 -9.70 -6.02
C PRO A 230 -23.30 -8.92 -5.05
N VAL A 231 -22.73 -7.88 -4.42
CA VAL A 231 -23.50 -6.90 -3.65
C VAL A 231 -24.07 -5.88 -4.62
N GLU A 232 -25.40 -5.68 -4.61
CA GLU A 232 -26.11 -4.95 -5.67
C GLU A 232 -25.74 -3.45 -5.76
N ASP A 233 -25.41 -2.82 -4.64
CA ASP A 233 -25.03 -1.40 -4.56
C ASP A 233 -23.52 -1.19 -4.35
N ASP A 234 -22.71 -2.24 -4.55
CA ASP A 234 -21.23 -2.18 -4.48
C ASP A 234 -20.59 -2.82 -5.73
N PRO A 235 -20.53 -2.10 -6.85
CA PRO A 235 -19.99 -2.63 -8.08
C PRO A 235 -18.48 -2.89 -7.98
N PRO A 236 -17.92 -3.88 -8.73
CA PRO A 236 -16.50 -4.16 -8.75
C PRO A 236 -15.65 -2.92 -9.04
N ARG A 237 -14.56 -2.77 -8.29
CA ARG A 237 -13.62 -1.66 -8.34
C ARG A 237 -12.25 -2.15 -8.81
N GLY A 238 -11.55 -1.32 -9.59
CA GLY A 238 -10.17 -1.59 -9.97
C GLY A 238 -9.22 -1.30 -8.82
N SER A 239 -8.21 -2.14 -8.66
CA SER A 239 -7.15 -2.00 -7.66
C SER A 239 -5.77 -2.09 -8.31
N ALA A 240 -4.80 -1.29 -7.82
CA ALA A 240 -3.46 -1.18 -8.40
C ALA A 240 -2.40 -0.87 -7.34
N CYS A 241 -1.13 -0.89 -7.76
CA CYS A 241 -0.03 -0.28 -7.01
C CYS A 241 -0.12 1.24 -7.08
N ALA A 242 0.35 1.95 -6.05
CA ALA A 242 0.32 3.39 -5.98
C ALA A 242 1.70 3.99 -5.73
N PHE A 243 1.98 5.11 -6.38
CA PHE A 243 3.28 5.79 -6.43
C PHE A 243 3.12 7.26 -6.03
N ARG A 244 4.20 7.88 -5.52
CA ARG A 244 4.24 9.32 -5.29
C ARG A 244 4.17 10.08 -6.63
N LEU A 245 3.54 11.24 -6.62
CA LEU A 245 3.45 12.11 -7.81
C LEU A 245 4.82 12.62 -8.29
N GLN A 246 5.77 12.76 -7.35
CA GLN A 246 7.13 13.26 -7.63
C GLN A 246 8.11 12.20 -8.13
N ASP A 247 7.71 10.94 -8.24
CA ASP A 247 8.57 9.83 -8.70
C ASP A 247 8.11 9.29 -10.08
N PRO A 248 8.07 10.13 -11.12
CA PRO A 248 7.56 9.72 -12.43
C PRO A 248 8.44 8.67 -13.11
N ASP A 249 9.74 8.67 -12.84
CA ASP A 249 10.71 7.73 -13.41
C ASP A 249 10.44 6.29 -12.98
N LEU A 250 10.24 6.06 -11.67
CA LEU A 250 9.87 4.75 -11.16
C LEU A 250 8.49 4.32 -11.67
N TYR A 251 7.51 5.23 -11.66
CA TYR A 251 6.16 4.96 -12.13
C TYR A 251 6.14 4.50 -13.59
N GLU A 252 6.76 5.27 -14.50
CA GLU A 252 6.77 4.97 -15.94
C GLU A 252 7.49 3.64 -16.24
N ALA A 253 8.63 3.38 -15.56
CA ALA A 253 9.36 2.14 -15.69
C ALA A 253 8.51 0.94 -15.21
N TYR A 254 7.87 1.05 -14.04
CA TYR A 254 7.01 0.01 -13.48
C TYR A 254 5.83 -0.31 -14.40
N VAL A 255 5.10 0.71 -14.83
CA VAL A 255 3.92 0.55 -15.70
C VAL A 255 4.34 -0.01 -17.07
N GLY A 256 5.49 0.43 -17.60
CA GLY A 256 6.04 -0.10 -18.83
C GLY A 256 6.28 -1.62 -18.79
N GLU A 257 6.93 -2.12 -17.73
CA GLU A 257 7.14 -3.56 -17.54
C GLU A 257 5.82 -4.31 -17.29
N MET A 258 4.91 -3.75 -16.50
CA MET A 258 3.61 -4.36 -16.25
C MET A 258 2.79 -4.53 -17.54
N ARG A 259 2.84 -3.56 -18.47
CA ARG A 259 2.18 -3.67 -19.79
C ARG A 259 2.79 -4.76 -20.63
N LYS A 260 4.12 -4.97 -20.57
CA LYS A 260 4.79 -6.11 -21.23
C LYS A 260 4.32 -7.44 -20.64
N MET A 261 4.23 -7.55 -19.31
CA MET A 261 3.70 -8.76 -18.64
C MET A 261 2.23 -9.03 -19.01
N ARG A 262 1.42 -7.98 -19.15
CA ARG A 262 0.04 -8.13 -19.63
C ARG A 262 -0.02 -8.64 -21.06
N ALA A 263 0.78 -8.06 -21.96
CA ALA A 263 0.83 -8.46 -23.37
C ALA A 263 1.34 -9.89 -23.57
N SER A 264 2.26 -10.37 -22.74
CA SER A 264 2.77 -11.75 -22.78
C SER A 264 1.85 -12.78 -22.12
N GLY A 265 0.81 -12.35 -21.39
CA GLY A 265 -0.05 -13.22 -20.59
C GLY A 265 0.50 -13.60 -19.21
N GLU A 266 1.72 -13.21 -18.88
CA GLU A 266 2.36 -13.50 -17.59
C GLU A 266 1.59 -12.90 -16.41
N LEU A 267 1.10 -11.66 -16.55
CA LEU A 267 0.27 -11.01 -15.54
C LEU A 267 -0.96 -11.86 -15.17
N ILE A 268 -1.66 -12.38 -16.18
CA ILE A 268 -2.82 -13.25 -15.98
C ILE A 268 -2.42 -14.58 -15.33
N ALA A 269 -1.28 -15.16 -15.71
CA ALA A 269 -0.79 -16.40 -15.11
C ALA A 269 -0.50 -16.22 -13.60
N ILE A 270 0.14 -15.11 -13.21
CA ILE A 270 0.37 -14.79 -11.80
C ILE A 270 -0.98 -14.61 -11.08
N LEU A 271 -1.89 -13.81 -11.61
CA LEU A 271 -3.20 -13.57 -10.96
C LEU A 271 -3.98 -14.87 -10.74
N LYS A 272 -4.02 -15.74 -11.75
CA LYS A 272 -4.66 -17.08 -11.66
C LYS A 272 -4.06 -17.95 -10.55
N SER A 273 -2.73 -17.90 -10.34
CA SER A 273 -2.08 -18.68 -9.28
C SER A 273 -2.53 -18.27 -7.87
N PHE A 274 -3.04 -17.04 -7.72
CA PHE A 274 -3.64 -16.51 -6.49
C PHE A 274 -5.18 -16.63 -6.48
N GLY A 275 -5.79 -17.25 -7.49
CA GLY A 275 -7.24 -17.48 -7.56
C GLY A 275 -8.06 -16.31 -8.08
N TYR A 276 -7.42 -15.37 -8.82
CA TYR A 276 -8.12 -14.28 -9.49
C TYR A 276 -8.53 -14.65 -10.91
N GLU A 277 -9.75 -14.28 -11.29
CA GLU A 277 -10.31 -14.48 -12.62
C GLU A 277 -10.47 -13.16 -13.38
N THR A 278 -9.55 -12.22 -13.16
CA THR A 278 -9.56 -10.92 -13.83
C THR A 278 -9.30 -11.08 -15.33
N THR A 279 -10.11 -10.42 -16.16
CA THR A 279 -9.97 -10.44 -17.62
C THR A 279 -8.98 -9.38 -18.12
N ILE A 280 -8.43 -9.58 -19.34
CA ILE A 280 -7.56 -8.58 -19.99
C ILE A 280 -8.32 -7.27 -20.21
N GLU A 281 -9.61 -7.33 -20.53
CA GLU A 281 -10.46 -6.14 -20.70
C GLU A 281 -10.51 -5.31 -19.41
N GLN A 282 -10.79 -5.94 -18.29
CA GLN A 282 -10.76 -5.29 -16.97
C GLN A 282 -9.40 -4.65 -16.69
N LEU A 283 -8.29 -5.40 -16.89
CA LEU A 283 -6.92 -4.90 -16.69
C LEU A 283 -6.52 -3.78 -17.65
N SER A 284 -7.28 -3.59 -18.74
CA SER A 284 -7.05 -2.53 -19.72
C SER A 284 -7.88 -1.27 -19.46
N THR A 285 -8.73 -1.28 -18.42
CA THR A 285 -9.53 -0.11 -18.04
C THR A 285 -8.62 1.07 -17.70
N PRO A 286 -8.78 2.23 -18.35
CA PRO A 286 -7.94 3.40 -18.06
C PRO A 286 -8.05 3.86 -16.60
N VAL A 287 -6.93 4.10 -15.95
CA VAL A 287 -6.89 4.61 -14.55
C VAL A 287 -7.67 5.91 -14.42
N ALA A 288 -7.60 6.80 -15.40
CA ALA A 288 -8.36 8.05 -15.40
C ALA A 288 -9.88 7.82 -15.30
N GLN A 289 -10.40 6.78 -15.97
CA GLN A 289 -11.81 6.39 -15.86
C GLN A 289 -12.16 5.88 -14.46
N LEU A 290 -11.25 5.11 -13.83
CA LEU A 290 -11.44 4.61 -12.47
C LEU A 290 -11.38 5.75 -11.44
N CYS A 291 -10.46 6.69 -11.62
CA CYS A 291 -10.34 7.88 -10.77
C CYS A 291 -11.55 8.83 -10.86
N ALA A 292 -12.27 8.80 -11.97
CA ALA A 292 -13.45 9.64 -12.16
C ALA A 292 -14.73 9.07 -11.51
N ARG A 293 -14.72 7.77 -11.15
CA ARG A 293 -15.88 7.14 -10.50
C ARG A 293 -16.07 7.74 -9.11
N GLU A 294 -17.30 8.07 -8.78
CA GLU A 294 -17.67 8.37 -7.40
C GLU A 294 -17.73 7.04 -6.64
N SER A 295 -16.98 6.95 -5.54
CA SER A 295 -16.93 5.80 -4.65
C SER A 295 -17.88 6.00 -3.50
#